data_d5ac1b6f8e81d8ba240860623bfcf9e1
#
_entry.id   d5ac1b6f8e81d8ba240860623bfcf9e1
#
_cell.length_a   1.000
_cell.length_b   1.000
_cell.length_c   1.000
_cell.angle_alpha   90.00
_cell.angle_beta   90.00
_cell.angle_gamma   90.00
#
_symmetry.space_group_name_H-M   'P 1'
#
loop_
_entity.id
_entity.type
_entity.pdbx_description
1 polymer ?
#
loop_
_entity_poly.entity_id
_entity_poly.type
_entity_poly.pdbx_seq_one_letter_code
_entity_poly.pdbx_strand_id
1 'polypeptide(L)'
;MIGAPELEYRQYLRMEMMPHILCPGCGHGIVLKSILRAIHRLGLRREEVVFVSGIGCSSRIVGYIDFCTLHTTHGRPLTFATGLKLARPDLRVIVITGDGDGLAIGGNHLIHAARRNIGVTCLLLNNAIYGMTGGQGAPTTPEGALSKTNPDGTIEPSFDACKLALGAGASFVARGFTATPLDLDNLIAGAVEHTGFSFVEIFSDCPEYFGRYNSLGKGPEMLQAQFCQMECVSEPLAEKQFVPGLEPPSAARAAQAALPAGVLHQEARPEFAEQLRARAAARPASKKARPAPGAGGAVAPARDPAGNAAANGGPTTNEYQVRLAGAGGQGIVLAGLLLAEAAVAAGKNATHAQAYGPESRGGASKAEVIVSDGEIDYPYADRVDLLLALTQEAYEQYAAQLKPGGLLVVDRERVTPASTNGGVCHALPITATAQQVLGTTVSANLVALGALIGLSGVVPPEAAEQAVAARKPGGNAEAAVRALRAGFDLARAATANCGVRTA
;
A
#
# COMPACT_ATOMS: atom_id res chain seq x y z
N MET A 1 19.54 -25.09 -29.53
CA MET A 1 19.02 -24.25 -28.43
C MET A 1 20.20 -23.44 -27.93
N ILE A 2 20.30 -22.17 -28.31
CA ILE A 2 21.27 -21.24 -27.76
C ILE A 2 20.78 -21.00 -26.32
N GLY A 3 21.57 -21.41 -25.31
CA GLY A 3 21.21 -21.24 -23.90
C GLY A 3 20.91 -19.78 -23.62
N ALA A 4 19.72 -19.49 -23.11
CA ALA A 4 19.41 -18.16 -22.58
C ALA A 4 20.48 -17.82 -21.53
N PRO A 5 21.00 -16.59 -21.49
CA PRO A 5 21.96 -16.18 -20.49
C PRO A 5 21.41 -16.47 -19.10
N GLU A 6 22.27 -16.95 -18.22
CA GLU A 6 21.88 -17.28 -16.84
C GLU A 6 21.28 -16.02 -16.18
N LEU A 7 20.04 -16.12 -15.68
CA LEU A 7 19.33 -14.99 -15.10
C LEU A 7 19.93 -14.61 -13.76
N GLU A 8 20.60 -13.50 -13.71
CA GLU A 8 21.03 -12.90 -12.45
C GLU A 8 19.90 -12.03 -11.88
N TYR A 9 19.16 -12.57 -10.92
CA TYR A 9 17.99 -11.89 -10.31
C TYR A 9 18.33 -10.54 -9.69
N ARG A 10 19.56 -10.36 -9.18
CA ARG A 10 20.01 -9.12 -8.52
C ARG A 10 19.89 -7.89 -9.42
N GLN A 11 20.07 -8.05 -10.73
CA GLN A 11 19.93 -6.95 -11.69
C GLN A 11 18.49 -6.41 -11.82
N TYR A 12 17.48 -7.15 -11.35
CA TYR A 12 16.07 -6.79 -11.39
C TYR A 12 15.48 -6.47 -10.04
N LEU A 13 16.26 -6.56 -8.95
CA LEU A 13 15.80 -6.39 -7.58
C LEU A 13 16.46 -5.20 -6.92
N ARG A 14 15.69 -4.47 -6.13
CA ARG A 14 16.17 -3.45 -5.20
C ARG A 14 16.82 -4.14 -4.01
N MET A 15 18.11 -4.37 -4.09
CA MET A 15 18.86 -5.15 -3.09
C MET A 15 18.88 -4.47 -1.71
N GLU A 16 18.76 -3.16 -1.65
CA GLU A 16 18.61 -2.38 -0.42
C GLU A 16 17.31 -2.65 0.33
N MET A 17 16.30 -3.21 -0.37
CA MET A 17 15.01 -3.60 0.22
C MET A 17 14.96 -5.08 0.65
N MET A 18 16.09 -5.80 0.53
CA MET A 18 16.17 -7.20 0.95
C MET A 18 16.72 -7.31 2.39
N PRO A 19 16.29 -8.31 3.16
CA PRO A 19 15.36 -9.38 2.81
C PRO A 19 13.92 -8.89 2.69
N HIS A 20 13.16 -9.51 1.78
CA HIS A 20 11.73 -9.18 1.62
C HIS A 20 10.89 -9.64 2.83
N ILE A 21 9.75 -8.99 3.05
CA ILE A 21 8.84 -9.27 4.19
C ILE A 21 7.83 -10.39 3.92
N LEU A 22 7.88 -11.05 2.76
CA LEU A 22 6.98 -12.16 2.46
C LEU A 22 7.26 -13.33 3.42
N CYS A 23 6.19 -13.95 3.93
CA CYS A 23 6.29 -15.03 4.91
C CYS A 23 7.01 -16.27 4.34
N PRO A 24 7.69 -17.08 5.17
CA PRO A 24 8.23 -18.36 4.75
C PRO A 24 7.14 -19.26 4.16
N GLY A 25 7.37 -19.82 2.98
CA GLY A 25 6.39 -20.65 2.26
C GLY A 25 5.28 -19.88 1.54
N CYS A 26 5.28 -18.55 1.58
CA CYS A 26 4.33 -17.73 0.83
C CYS A 26 4.57 -17.86 -0.68
N GLY A 27 3.51 -18.18 -1.45
CA GLY A 27 3.59 -18.35 -2.91
C GLY A 27 3.99 -17.08 -3.66
N HIS A 28 3.81 -15.90 -3.08
CA HIS A 28 4.17 -14.62 -3.71
C HIS A 28 5.65 -14.49 -4.05
N GLY A 29 6.55 -15.16 -3.31
CA GLY A 29 7.97 -15.21 -3.65
C GLY A 29 8.26 -15.98 -4.94
N ILE A 30 7.47 -17.03 -5.22
CA ILE A 30 7.55 -17.79 -6.47
C ILE A 30 7.06 -16.89 -7.63
N VAL A 31 5.93 -16.20 -7.43
CA VAL A 31 5.37 -15.26 -8.43
C VAL A 31 6.36 -14.16 -8.76
N LEU A 32 7.03 -13.56 -7.76
CA LEU A 32 8.08 -12.56 -7.99
C LEU A 32 9.15 -13.10 -8.95
N LYS A 33 9.67 -14.31 -8.71
CA LYS A 33 10.68 -14.92 -9.59
C LYS A 33 10.13 -15.20 -10.99
N SER A 34 8.88 -15.67 -11.10
CA SER A 34 8.24 -15.93 -12.39
C SER A 34 8.06 -14.66 -13.22
N ILE A 35 7.67 -13.56 -12.60
CA ILE A 35 7.61 -12.24 -13.27
C ILE A 35 8.98 -11.85 -13.81
N LEU A 36 10.05 -11.96 -13.02
CA LEU A 36 11.39 -11.58 -13.45
C LEU A 36 11.90 -12.46 -14.60
N ARG A 37 11.63 -13.79 -14.56
CA ARG A 37 11.99 -14.69 -15.68
C ARG A 37 11.23 -14.37 -16.94
N ALA A 38 9.93 -14.05 -16.83
CA ALA A 38 9.13 -13.64 -17.97
C ALA A 38 9.66 -12.35 -18.62
N ILE A 39 9.93 -11.33 -17.82
CA ILE A 39 10.49 -10.04 -18.27
C ILE A 39 11.86 -10.24 -18.94
N HIS A 40 12.75 -11.02 -18.30
CA HIS A 40 14.06 -11.32 -18.86
C HIS A 40 14.00 -12.04 -20.21
N ARG A 41 13.13 -13.05 -20.31
CA ARG A 41 12.92 -13.81 -21.56
C ARG A 41 12.39 -12.94 -22.69
N LEU A 42 11.53 -11.97 -22.35
CA LEU A 42 10.99 -11.01 -23.33
C LEU A 42 11.98 -9.91 -23.71
N GLY A 43 13.15 -9.84 -23.07
CA GLY A 43 14.16 -8.83 -23.33
C GLY A 43 13.70 -7.40 -23.05
N LEU A 44 12.72 -7.23 -22.15
CA LEU A 44 12.15 -5.92 -21.84
C LEU A 44 13.09 -5.11 -20.97
N ARG A 45 13.32 -3.85 -21.36
CA ARG A 45 14.17 -2.92 -20.66
C ARG A 45 13.37 -2.22 -19.53
N ARG A 46 14.08 -1.66 -18.55
CA ARG A 46 13.47 -1.03 -17.38
C ARG A 46 12.54 0.13 -17.73
N GLU A 47 12.92 0.92 -18.72
CA GLU A 47 12.17 2.07 -19.20
C GLU A 47 10.90 1.71 -20.01
N GLU A 48 10.76 0.46 -20.42
CA GLU A 48 9.61 -0.03 -21.20
C GLU A 48 8.50 -0.61 -20.31
N VAL A 49 8.81 -0.88 -19.02
CA VAL A 49 7.89 -1.56 -18.11
C VAL A 49 7.56 -0.71 -16.91
N VAL A 50 6.27 -0.63 -16.57
CA VAL A 50 5.79 -0.03 -15.33
C VAL A 50 4.96 -1.04 -14.57
N PHE A 51 5.30 -1.24 -13.29
CA PHE A 51 4.51 -2.04 -12.37
C PHE A 51 3.60 -1.16 -11.53
N VAL A 52 2.32 -1.53 -11.46
CA VAL A 52 1.32 -0.83 -10.67
C VAL A 52 0.72 -1.79 -9.65
N SER A 53 0.59 -1.39 -8.41
CA SER A 53 -0.06 -2.21 -7.39
C SER A 53 -1.03 -1.43 -6.52
N GLY A 54 -2.00 -2.15 -5.94
CA GLY A 54 -2.87 -1.63 -4.88
C GLY A 54 -2.27 -1.87 -3.49
N ILE A 55 -3.05 -2.39 -2.56
CA ILE A 55 -2.65 -2.64 -1.16
C ILE A 55 -2.88 -4.11 -0.81
N GLY A 56 -1.91 -4.72 -0.13
CA GLY A 56 -1.94 -6.09 0.35
C GLY A 56 -0.58 -6.78 0.22
N CYS A 57 -0.49 -8.05 0.60
CA CYS A 57 0.76 -8.82 0.54
C CYS A 57 1.31 -8.91 -0.89
N SER A 58 0.45 -9.15 -1.90
CA SER A 58 0.81 -9.18 -3.31
C SER A 58 1.40 -7.85 -3.79
N SER A 59 0.85 -6.75 -3.30
CA SER A 59 1.25 -5.40 -3.69
C SER A 59 2.67 -5.03 -3.21
N ARG A 60 3.21 -5.75 -2.23
CA ARG A 60 4.60 -5.56 -1.77
C ARG A 60 5.63 -5.97 -2.81
N ILE A 61 5.27 -6.85 -3.73
CA ILE A 61 6.17 -7.32 -4.80
C ILE A 61 6.78 -6.14 -5.57
N VAL A 62 5.99 -5.12 -5.91
CA VAL A 62 6.48 -3.96 -6.67
C VAL A 62 7.54 -3.15 -5.93
N GLY A 63 7.57 -3.22 -4.60
CA GLY A 63 8.61 -2.58 -3.78
C GLY A 63 10.00 -3.23 -3.93
N TYR A 64 10.06 -4.48 -4.35
CA TYR A 64 11.31 -5.24 -4.51
C TYR A 64 11.85 -5.26 -5.94
N ILE A 65 11.04 -4.87 -6.93
CA ILE A 65 11.40 -4.89 -8.35
C ILE A 65 12.04 -3.55 -8.72
N ASP A 66 13.25 -3.59 -9.30
CA ASP A 66 13.98 -2.40 -9.74
C ASP A 66 13.58 -1.96 -11.16
N PHE A 67 12.34 -1.52 -11.27
CA PHE A 67 11.69 -0.92 -12.43
C PHE A 67 10.95 0.35 -12.01
N CYS A 68 10.30 1.03 -12.96
CA CYS A 68 9.34 2.07 -12.63
C CYS A 68 8.13 1.45 -11.94
N THR A 69 7.82 1.89 -10.72
CA THR A 69 6.75 1.30 -9.90
C THR A 69 5.82 2.36 -9.35
N LEU A 70 4.52 2.04 -9.31
CA LEU A 70 3.48 2.88 -8.73
C LEU A 70 2.67 2.08 -7.72
N HIS A 71 2.75 2.46 -6.45
CA HIS A 71 1.95 1.89 -5.36
C HIS A 71 0.72 2.78 -5.12
N THR A 72 -0.46 2.23 -5.32
CA THR A 72 -1.71 3.01 -5.32
C THR A 72 -2.61 2.68 -4.12
N THR A 73 -3.75 3.33 -4.04
CA THR A 73 -4.78 3.06 -3.04
C THR A 73 -5.40 1.67 -3.24
N HIS A 74 -5.86 1.04 -2.16
CA HIS A 74 -6.52 -0.26 -2.15
C HIS A 74 -7.66 -0.33 -3.18
N GLY A 75 -7.61 -1.35 -4.02
CA GLY A 75 -8.58 -1.63 -5.08
C GLY A 75 -8.52 -0.67 -6.28
N ARG A 76 -7.50 0.17 -6.39
CA ARG A 76 -7.42 1.18 -7.46
C ARG A 76 -6.28 1.00 -8.48
N PRO A 77 -5.47 -0.08 -8.45
CA PRO A 77 -4.32 -0.17 -9.36
C PRO A 77 -4.74 -0.13 -10.84
N LEU A 78 -5.84 -0.76 -11.22
CA LEU A 78 -6.32 -0.77 -12.61
C LEU A 78 -6.77 0.60 -13.12
N THR A 79 -7.25 1.50 -12.25
CA THR A 79 -7.62 2.87 -12.66
C THR A 79 -6.39 3.70 -12.93
N PHE A 80 -5.36 3.62 -12.08
CA PHE A 80 -4.09 4.29 -12.32
C PHE A 80 -3.37 3.72 -13.54
N ALA A 81 -3.34 2.39 -13.69
CA ALA A 81 -2.80 1.71 -14.87
C ALA A 81 -3.49 2.13 -16.16
N THR A 82 -4.82 2.30 -16.14
CA THR A 82 -5.59 2.83 -17.27
C THR A 82 -5.12 4.24 -17.65
N GLY A 83 -4.96 5.13 -16.67
CA GLY A 83 -4.46 6.48 -16.89
C GLY A 83 -3.04 6.49 -17.47
N LEU A 84 -2.15 5.67 -16.91
CA LEU A 84 -0.78 5.49 -17.42
C LEU A 84 -0.78 5.01 -18.88
N LYS A 85 -1.56 3.97 -19.19
CA LYS A 85 -1.63 3.40 -20.54
C LYS A 85 -2.18 4.39 -21.56
N LEU A 86 -3.12 5.24 -21.18
CA LEU A 86 -3.65 6.31 -22.03
C LEU A 86 -2.63 7.42 -22.27
N ALA A 87 -1.86 7.80 -21.25
CA ALA A 87 -0.84 8.84 -21.32
C ALA A 87 0.44 8.34 -22.03
N ARG A 88 0.86 7.11 -21.76
CA ARG A 88 2.08 6.47 -22.31
C ARG A 88 1.74 5.07 -22.87
N PRO A 89 1.18 5.02 -24.05
CA PRO A 89 0.71 3.77 -24.66
C PRO A 89 1.82 2.84 -25.14
N ASP A 90 3.03 3.36 -25.24
CA ASP A 90 4.27 2.63 -25.53
C ASP A 90 4.69 1.70 -24.39
N LEU A 91 4.29 2.01 -23.14
CA LEU A 91 4.69 1.25 -21.97
C LEU A 91 3.96 -0.10 -21.85
N ARG A 92 4.68 -1.10 -21.38
CA ARG A 92 4.12 -2.34 -20.84
C ARG A 92 3.70 -2.09 -19.40
N VAL A 93 2.40 -1.99 -19.16
CA VAL A 93 1.85 -1.72 -17.82
C VAL A 93 1.38 -3.03 -17.21
N ILE A 94 2.02 -3.44 -16.13
CA ILE A 94 1.74 -4.68 -15.41
C ILE A 94 1.16 -4.34 -14.05
N VAL A 95 -0.05 -4.79 -13.78
CA VAL A 95 -0.73 -4.62 -12.49
C VAL A 95 -0.56 -5.88 -11.67
N ILE A 96 -0.10 -5.73 -10.42
CA ILE A 96 -0.02 -6.80 -9.44
C ILE A 96 -1.05 -6.50 -8.34
N THR A 97 -2.02 -7.38 -8.17
CA THR A 97 -3.12 -7.20 -7.20
C THR A 97 -3.44 -8.52 -6.50
N GLY A 98 -3.96 -8.47 -5.30
CA GLY A 98 -4.48 -9.65 -4.61
C GLY A 98 -5.97 -9.86 -4.89
N ASP A 99 -6.47 -11.01 -4.51
CA ASP A 99 -7.89 -11.39 -4.62
C ASP A 99 -8.82 -10.38 -3.93
N GLY A 100 -8.52 -10.02 -2.67
CA GLY A 100 -9.28 -9.00 -1.96
C GLY A 100 -9.13 -7.59 -2.56
N ASP A 101 -7.94 -7.22 -3.02
CA ASP A 101 -7.65 -5.92 -3.64
C ASP A 101 -8.33 -5.79 -5.01
N GLY A 102 -8.21 -6.81 -5.86
CA GLY A 102 -8.67 -6.77 -7.25
C GLY A 102 -10.14 -7.15 -7.45
N LEU A 103 -10.70 -8.05 -6.61
CA LEU A 103 -12.05 -8.59 -6.80
C LEU A 103 -13.09 -8.02 -5.85
N ALA A 104 -12.71 -7.61 -4.62
CA ALA A 104 -13.63 -6.95 -3.71
C ALA A 104 -13.78 -5.46 -4.10
N ILE A 105 -13.03 -4.59 -3.43
CA ILE A 105 -13.12 -3.14 -3.68
C ILE A 105 -12.69 -2.74 -5.10
N GLY A 106 -11.81 -3.53 -5.73
CA GLY A 106 -11.32 -3.32 -7.11
C GLY A 106 -12.18 -3.93 -8.21
N GLY A 107 -13.17 -4.80 -7.88
CA GLY A 107 -13.93 -5.59 -8.85
C GLY A 107 -14.58 -4.77 -9.96
N ASN A 108 -15.18 -3.64 -9.62
CA ASN A 108 -15.75 -2.71 -10.60
C ASN A 108 -14.71 -2.22 -11.62
N HIS A 109 -13.50 -1.93 -11.18
CA HIS A 109 -12.42 -1.46 -12.06
C HIS A 109 -11.89 -2.55 -12.96
N LEU A 110 -11.83 -3.80 -12.47
CA LEU A 110 -11.50 -4.98 -13.26
C LEU A 110 -12.49 -5.16 -14.42
N ILE A 111 -13.80 -5.15 -14.12
CA ILE A 111 -14.86 -5.27 -15.11
C ILE A 111 -14.72 -4.20 -16.21
N HIS A 112 -14.51 -2.94 -15.81
CA HIS A 112 -14.44 -1.86 -16.79
C HIS A 112 -13.11 -1.80 -17.56
N ALA A 113 -11.99 -2.24 -17.01
CA ALA A 113 -10.73 -2.35 -17.73
C ALA A 113 -10.81 -3.47 -18.81
N ALA A 114 -11.34 -4.64 -18.43
CA ALA A 114 -11.57 -5.77 -19.33
C ALA A 114 -12.54 -5.38 -20.46
N ARG A 115 -13.70 -4.83 -20.15
CA ARG A 115 -14.70 -4.39 -21.14
C ARG A 115 -14.14 -3.43 -22.18
N ARG A 116 -13.28 -2.49 -21.76
CA ARG A 116 -12.64 -1.51 -22.65
C ARG A 116 -11.49 -2.08 -23.45
N ASN A 117 -11.00 -3.24 -23.09
CA ASN A 117 -9.79 -3.83 -23.65
C ASN A 117 -8.56 -2.90 -23.54
N ILE A 118 -8.35 -2.34 -22.34
CA ILE A 118 -7.18 -1.49 -22.05
C ILE A 118 -5.92 -2.35 -22.12
N GLY A 119 -4.87 -1.89 -22.81
CA GLY A 119 -3.59 -2.60 -22.97
C GLY A 119 -2.78 -2.72 -21.68
N VAL A 120 -3.31 -3.43 -20.69
CA VAL A 120 -2.74 -3.64 -19.35
C VAL A 120 -2.76 -5.13 -19.03
N THR A 121 -1.66 -5.65 -18.49
CA THR A 121 -1.57 -7.01 -17.95
C THR A 121 -1.91 -6.99 -16.47
N CYS A 122 -2.99 -7.67 -16.07
CA CYS A 122 -3.42 -7.81 -14.68
C CYS A 122 -3.03 -9.18 -14.14
N LEU A 123 -2.11 -9.24 -13.21
CA LEU A 123 -1.72 -10.43 -12.45
C LEU A 123 -2.44 -10.41 -11.11
N LEU A 124 -3.45 -11.27 -10.97
CA LEU A 124 -4.22 -11.42 -9.74
C LEU A 124 -3.69 -12.59 -8.93
N LEU A 125 -3.08 -12.30 -7.78
CA LEU A 125 -2.54 -13.31 -6.88
C LEU A 125 -3.64 -13.74 -5.91
N ASN A 126 -4.16 -14.94 -6.13
CA ASN A 126 -5.24 -15.51 -5.34
C ASN A 126 -4.69 -16.43 -4.25
N ASN A 127 -4.80 -16.02 -3.00
CA ASN A 127 -4.44 -16.82 -1.84
C ASN A 127 -5.62 -17.08 -0.89
N ALA A 128 -6.83 -16.79 -1.36
CA ALA A 128 -8.11 -17.03 -0.71
C ALA A 128 -8.29 -16.29 0.64
N ILE A 129 -7.51 -15.21 0.91
CA ILE A 129 -7.59 -14.53 2.20
C ILE A 129 -6.94 -13.14 2.17
N TYR A 130 -7.46 -12.20 2.96
CA TYR A 130 -6.74 -10.95 3.27
C TYR A 130 -5.61 -11.23 4.26
N GLY A 131 -4.40 -11.53 3.76
CA GLY A 131 -3.27 -11.89 4.62
C GLY A 131 -2.74 -10.71 5.44
N MET A 132 -2.46 -9.57 4.82
CA MET A 132 -1.80 -8.43 5.47
C MET A 132 -2.56 -7.87 6.68
N THR A 133 -3.89 -7.91 6.65
CA THR A 133 -4.75 -7.37 7.72
C THR A 133 -5.11 -8.39 8.80
N GLY A 134 -4.59 -9.62 8.70
CA GLY A 134 -4.71 -10.64 9.75
C GLY A 134 -5.70 -11.77 9.49
N GLY A 135 -6.02 -12.07 8.21
CA GLY A 135 -6.71 -13.29 7.85
C GLY A 135 -8.22 -13.20 7.73
N GLN A 136 -8.76 -12.10 7.23
CA GLN A 136 -10.19 -11.97 6.90
C GLN A 136 -10.51 -12.74 5.61
N GLY A 137 -11.75 -13.20 5.47
CA GLY A 137 -12.25 -13.83 4.24
C GLY A 137 -12.18 -12.88 3.05
N ALA A 138 -11.77 -13.40 1.90
CA ALA A 138 -11.72 -12.71 0.61
C ALA A 138 -12.83 -13.22 -0.31
N PRO A 139 -13.14 -12.55 -1.42
CA PRO A 139 -14.17 -13.03 -2.35
C PRO A 139 -13.89 -14.41 -2.96
N THR A 140 -12.64 -14.85 -2.92
CA THR A 140 -12.18 -16.15 -3.40
C THR A 140 -12.03 -17.20 -2.31
N THR A 141 -12.36 -16.85 -1.05
CA THR A 141 -12.35 -17.83 0.05
C THR A 141 -13.37 -18.93 -0.25
N PRO A 142 -12.97 -20.21 -0.29
CA PRO A 142 -13.87 -21.30 -0.58
C PRO A 142 -14.98 -21.43 0.47
N GLU A 143 -16.17 -21.87 0.02
CA GLU A 143 -17.28 -22.21 0.92
C GLU A 143 -16.82 -23.24 1.96
N GLY A 144 -17.21 -23.04 3.20
CA GLY A 144 -16.80 -23.85 4.34
C GLY A 144 -15.40 -23.54 4.89
N ALA A 145 -14.57 -22.77 4.19
CA ALA A 145 -13.24 -22.43 4.67
C ALA A 145 -13.28 -21.43 5.84
N LEU A 146 -12.37 -21.62 6.78
CA LEU A 146 -12.25 -20.80 8.00
C LEU A 146 -11.42 -19.54 7.72
N SER A 147 -11.86 -18.44 8.30
CA SER A 147 -11.13 -17.19 8.31
C SER A 147 -11.39 -16.42 9.62
N LYS A 148 -10.68 -15.33 9.86
CA LYS A 148 -10.91 -14.50 11.04
C LYS A 148 -12.32 -13.89 11.09
N THR A 149 -12.91 -13.59 9.94
CA THR A 149 -14.28 -13.06 9.83
C THR A 149 -15.36 -14.14 9.79
N ASN A 150 -14.98 -15.36 9.40
CA ASN A 150 -15.86 -16.50 9.31
C ASN A 150 -15.26 -17.68 10.08
N PRO A 151 -15.29 -17.66 11.44
CA PRO A 151 -14.67 -18.70 12.26
C PRO A 151 -15.40 -20.05 12.19
N ASP A 152 -16.67 -20.06 11.82
CA ASP A 152 -17.50 -21.25 11.66
C ASP A 152 -17.57 -21.75 10.20
N GLY A 153 -16.80 -21.14 9.30
CA GLY A 153 -16.77 -21.42 7.87
C GLY A 153 -17.51 -20.39 7.02
N THR A 154 -16.97 -20.15 5.83
CA THR A 154 -17.54 -19.23 4.85
C THR A 154 -18.81 -19.84 4.23
N ILE A 155 -19.90 -19.08 4.21
CA ILE A 155 -21.18 -19.49 3.60
C ILE A 155 -21.39 -18.89 2.20
N GLU A 156 -20.56 -17.94 1.83
CA GLU A 156 -20.63 -17.26 0.53
C GLU A 156 -19.93 -18.12 -0.53
N PRO A 157 -20.51 -18.23 -1.74
CA PRO A 157 -19.84 -18.89 -2.84
C PRO A 157 -18.60 -18.10 -3.29
N SER A 158 -17.52 -18.81 -3.55
CA SER A 158 -16.27 -18.22 -4.03
C SER A 158 -16.40 -17.67 -5.44
N PHE A 159 -15.79 -16.52 -5.74
CA PHE A 159 -15.66 -16.02 -7.10
C PHE A 159 -14.73 -16.90 -7.94
N ASP A 160 -15.18 -17.24 -9.15
CA ASP A 160 -14.29 -17.67 -10.22
C ASP A 160 -13.79 -16.42 -10.98
N ALA A 161 -12.58 -16.00 -10.65
CA ALA A 161 -12.02 -14.77 -11.19
C ALA A 161 -11.83 -14.80 -12.72
N CYS A 162 -11.50 -15.98 -13.27
CA CYS A 162 -11.36 -16.14 -14.71
C CYS A 162 -12.71 -16.03 -15.42
N LYS A 163 -13.79 -16.64 -14.90
CA LYS A 163 -15.14 -16.49 -15.44
C LYS A 163 -15.62 -15.04 -15.38
N LEU A 164 -15.31 -14.34 -14.28
CA LEU A 164 -15.64 -12.92 -14.15
C LEU A 164 -14.92 -12.08 -15.22
N ALA A 165 -13.62 -12.30 -15.42
CA ALA A 165 -12.83 -11.60 -16.43
C ALA A 165 -13.32 -11.89 -17.86
N LEU A 166 -13.65 -13.15 -18.17
CA LEU A 166 -14.27 -13.56 -19.44
C LEU A 166 -15.62 -12.88 -19.66
N GLY A 167 -16.51 -12.94 -18.66
CA GLY A 167 -17.83 -12.30 -18.73
C GLY A 167 -17.75 -10.78 -18.89
N ALA A 168 -16.69 -10.16 -18.38
CA ALA A 168 -16.39 -8.74 -18.57
C ALA A 168 -15.77 -8.42 -19.94
N GLY A 169 -15.38 -9.43 -20.72
CA GLY A 169 -14.82 -9.27 -22.08
C GLY A 169 -13.31 -9.04 -22.09
N ALA A 170 -12.54 -9.64 -21.18
CA ALA A 170 -11.09 -9.68 -21.28
C ALA A 170 -10.65 -10.44 -22.51
N SER A 171 -9.69 -9.91 -23.29
CA SER A 171 -9.22 -10.52 -24.52
C SER A 171 -8.14 -11.58 -24.34
N PHE A 172 -7.53 -11.65 -23.15
CA PHE A 172 -6.65 -12.73 -22.73
C PHE A 172 -6.98 -13.11 -21.30
N VAL A 173 -7.26 -14.39 -21.05
CA VAL A 173 -7.52 -14.93 -19.72
C VAL A 173 -6.74 -16.21 -19.52
N ALA A 174 -5.98 -16.29 -18.45
CA ALA A 174 -5.20 -17.46 -18.08
C ALA A 174 -5.30 -17.75 -16.59
N ARG A 175 -5.07 -19.00 -16.20
CA ARG A 175 -4.95 -19.45 -14.81
C ARG A 175 -3.67 -20.22 -14.62
N GLY A 176 -2.86 -19.81 -13.63
CA GLY A 176 -1.62 -20.45 -13.27
C GLY A 176 -1.53 -20.75 -11.77
N PHE A 177 -0.55 -21.56 -11.42
CA PHE A 177 -0.32 -22.03 -10.05
C PHE A 177 1.14 -21.86 -9.68
N THR A 178 1.43 -21.52 -8.43
CA THR A 178 2.81 -21.46 -7.95
C THR A 178 3.49 -22.82 -7.87
N ALA A 179 2.72 -23.90 -7.89
CA ALA A 179 3.23 -25.27 -7.97
C ALA A 179 3.91 -25.59 -9.32
N THR A 180 3.58 -24.86 -10.41
CA THR A 180 4.19 -25.03 -11.74
C THR A 180 4.84 -23.71 -12.21
N PRO A 181 5.97 -23.30 -11.61
CA PRO A 181 6.56 -21.98 -11.85
C PRO A 181 7.02 -21.76 -13.31
N LEU A 182 7.41 -22.79 -14.03
CA LEU A 182 7.84 -22.66 -15.43
C LEU A 182 6.65 -22.43 -16.37
N ASP A 183 5.50 -23.07 -16.10
CA ASP A 183 4.27 -22.81 -16.83
C ASP A 183 3.78 -21.40 -16.54
N LEU A 184 3.87 -20.99 -15.27
CA LEU A 184 3.54 -19.63 -14.85
C LEU A 184 4.36 -18.57 -15.58
N ASP A 185 5.66 -18.82 -15.82
CA ASP A 185 6.52 -17.94 -16.61
C ASP A 185 5.97 -17.77 -18.06
N ASN A 186 5.51 -18.87 -18.68
CA ASN A 186 4.93 -18.86 -20.01
C ASN A 186 3.63 -18.05 -20.04
N LEU A 187 2.76 -18.26 -19.07
CA LEU A 187 1.48 -17.54 -18.97
C LEU A 187 1.69 -16.04 -18.76
N ILE A 188 2.61 -15.65 -17.88
CA ILE A 188 2.93 -14.25 -17.66
C ILE A 188 3.52 -13.60 -18.91
N ALA A 189 4.45 -14.27 -19.57
CA ALA A 189 5.05 -13.74 -20.79
C ALA A 189 4.00 -13.56 -21.90
N GLY A 190 3.17 -14.57 -22.16
CA GLY A 190 2.08 -14.47 -23.14
C GLY A 190 1.09 -13.36 -22.83
N ALA A 191 0.77 -13.16 -21.54
CA ALA A 191 -0.10 -12.07 -21.10
C ALA A 191 0.52 -10.68 -21.34
N VAL A 192 1.84 -10.53 -21.16
CA VAL A 192 2.57 -9.27 -21.37
C VAL A 192 2.73 -8.96 -22.88
N GLU A 193 2.88 -9.97 -23.72
CA GLU A 193 2.95 -9.81 -25.17
C GLU A 193 1.60 -9.49 -25.82
N HIS A 194 0.51 -9.96 -25.22
CA HIS A 194 -0.83 -9.78 -25.76
C HIS A 194 -1.21 -8.30 -25.91
N THR A 195 -1.87 -7.97 -27.04
CA THR A 195 -2.39 -6.63 -27.29
C THR A 195 -3.83 -6.52 -26.77
N GLY A 196 -4.05 -5.72 -25.73
CA GLY A 196 -5.33 -5.55 -25.07
C GLY A 196 -5.26 -5.89 -23.59
N PHE A 197 -6.41 -6.16 -22.98
CA PHE A 197 -6.50 -6.48 -21.57
C PHE A 197 -6.20 -7.95 -21.31
N SER A 198 -5.12 -8.20 -20.59
CA SER A 198 -4.73 -9.54 -20.16
C SER A 198 -5.02 -9.73 -18.68
N PHE A 199 -5.66 -10.84 -18.33
CA PHE A 199 -5.94 -11.26 -16.97
C PHE A 199 -5.31 -12.62 -16.69
N VAL A 200 -4.47 -12.71 -15.67
CA VAL A 200 -3.89 -13.97 -15.20
C VAL A 200 -4.23 -14.13 -13.71
N GLU A 201 -5.08 -15.10 -13.40
CA GLU A 201 -5.26 -15.55 -12.03
C GLU A 201 -4.14 -16.51 -11.64
N ILE A 202 -3.46 -16.22 -10.54
CA ILE A 202 -2.33 -17.00 -10.04
C ILE A 202 -2.67 -17.52 -8.66
N PHE A 203 -2.95 -18.82 -8.54
CA PHE A 203 -3.11 -19.45 -7.24
C PHE A 203 -1.78 -19.46 -6.50
N SER A 204 -1.79 -18.84 -5.33
CA SER A 204 -0.62 -18.75 -4.46
C SER A 204 -1.02 -19.05 -3.02
N ASP A 205 -0.07 -19.56 -2.23
CA ASP A 205 -0.39 -20.01 -0.87
C ASP A 205 -0.17 -18.92 0.17
N CYS A 206 -1.03 -18.90 1.20
CA CYS A 206 -0.85 -18.16 2.44
C CYS A 206 -0.75 -19.12 3.63
N PRO A 207 0.44 -19.65 3.98
CA PRO A 207 0.61 -20.58 5.09
C PRO A 207 0.23 -19.98 6.45
N GLU A 208 0.50 -18.67 6.64
CA GLU A 208 0.30 -17.98 7.90
C GLU A 208 -1.14 -17.87 8.36
N TYR A 209 -2.07 -17.64 7.44
CA TYR A 209 -3.47 -17.47 7.79
C TYR A 209 -4.35 -18.54 7.16
N PHE A 210 -4.47 -18.60 5.85
CA PHE A 210 -5.36 -19.54 5.19
C PHE A 210 -4.95 -21.00 5.49
N GLY A 211 -3.68 -21.32 5.32
CA GLY A 211 -3.14 -22.64 5.63
C GLY A 211 -3.34 -23.04 7.08
N ARG A 212 -3.01 -22.12 8.01
CA ARG A 212 -3.13 -22.37 9.45
C ARG A 212 -4.58 -22.51 9.92
N TYR A 213 -5.49 -21.64 9.49
CA TYR A 213 -6.90 -21.71 9.88
C TYR A 213 -7.58 -23.00 9.37
N ASN A 214 -7.18 -23.46 8.19
CA ASN A 214 -7.80 -24.61 7.52
C ASN A 214 -6.97 -25.90 7.64
N SER A 215 -5.94 -25.91 8.50
CA SER A 215 -5.08 -27.09 8.76
C SER A 215 -4.48 -27.70 7.49
N LEU A 216 -4.04 -26.84 6.55
CA LEU A 216 -3.56 -27.24 5.22
C LEU A 216 -2.06 -27.55 5.17
N GLY A 217 -1.38 -27.57 6.31
CA GLY A 217 0.06 -27.74 6.40
C GLY A 217 0.85 -26.46 6.15
N LYS A 218 2.11 -26.63 5.79
CA LYS A 218 3.05 -25.54 5.47
C LYS A 218 3.15 -25.36 3.94
N GLY A 219 4.09 -24.53 3.50
CA GLY A 219 4.28 -24.25 2.08
C GLY A 219 4.40 -25.48 1.17
N PRO A 220 5.24 -26.49 1.49
CA PRO A 220 5.38 -27.69 0.65
C PRO A 220 4.09 -28.50 0.50
N GLU A 221 3.34 -28.73 1.60
CA GLU A 221 2.07 -29.44 1.56
C GLU A 221 1.00 -28.68 0.79
N MET A 222 1.00 -27.34 0.92
CA MET A 222 0.09 -26.47 0.17
C MET A 222 0.39 -26.48 -1.34
N LEU A 223 1.66 -26.42 -1.75
CA LEU A 223 2.06 -26.57 -3.15
C LEU A 223 1.65 -27.94 -3.72
N GLN A 224 1.85 -29.03 -2.95
CA GLN A 224 1.41 -30.36 -3.36
C GLN A 224 -0.11 -30.43 -3.59
N ALA A 225 -0.87 -29.74 -2.75
CA ALA A 225 -2.32 -29.67 -2.91
C ALA A 225 -2.75 -28.88 -4.15
N GLN A 226 -2.01 -27.85 -4.56
CA GLN A 226 -2.26 -27.14 -5.83
C GLN A 226 -2.12 -28.09 -7.03
N PHE A 227 -1.12 -28.97 -7.05
CA PHE A 227 -0.98 -29.97 -8.11
C PHE A 227 -2.21 -30.87 -8.25
N CYS A 228 -2.85 -31.24 -7.12
CA CYS A 228 -4.05 -32.08 -7.17
C CYS A 228 -5.29 -31.33 -7.67
N GLN A 229 -5.30 -30.00 -7.59
CA GLN A 229 -6.41 -29.15 -8.05
C GLN A 229 -6.30 -28.74 -9.51
N MET A 230 -5.12 -28.91 -10.13
CA MET A 230 -4.87 -28.50 -11.50
C MET A 230 -5.40 -29.49 -12.53
N GLU A 231 -6.15 -28.99 -13.50
CA GLU A 231 -6.47 -29.68 -14.77
C GLU A 231 -5.89 -28.86 -15.93
N CYS A 232 -4.88 -29.40 -16.63
CA CYS A 232 -4.27 -28.70 -17.76
C CYS A 232 -5.19 -28.71 -18.99
N VAL A 233 -5.44 -27.52 -19.55
CA VAL A 233 -6.34 -27.34 -20.71
C VAL A 233 -5.66 -27.73 -22.03
N SER A 234 -4.33 -27.71 -22.11
CA SER A 234 -3.59 -27.80 -23.37
C SER A 234 -2.89 -29.15 -23.64
N GLU A 235 -2.63 -29.96 -22.65
CA GLU A 235 -2.12 -31.35 -22.80
C GLU A 235 -2.27 -32.12 -21.47
N PRO A 236 -2.48 -33.44 -21.46
CA PRO A 236 -2.41 -34.20 -20.24
C PRO A 236 -0.99 -34.07 -19.67
N LEU A 237 -0.86 -33.54 -18.46
CA LEU A 237 0.40 -33.52 -17.75
C LEU A 237 0.98 -34.93 -17.77
N ALA A 238 2.12 -35.10 -18.44
CA ALA A 238 2.90 -36.31 -18.36
C ALA A 238 3.14 -36.60 -16.89
N GLU A 239 2.68 -37.75 -16.41
CA GLU A 239 2.77 -38.31 -15.08
C GLU A 239 3.10 -37.31 -13.97
N LYS A 240 2.07 -36.92 -13.19
CA LYS A 240 2.21 -36.02 -12.03
C LYS A 240 3.38 -36.49 -11.16
N GLN A 241 4.53 -35.81 -11.27
CA GLN A 241 5.69 -36.11 -10.42
C GLN A 241 5.40 -35.61 -9.02
N PHE A 242 4.98 -36.53 -8.15
CA PHE A 242 4.86 -36.27 -6.73
C PHE A 242 6.24 -36.02 -6.11
N VAL A 243 6.33 -35.03 -5.24
CA VAL A 243 7.53 -34.81 -4.44
C VAL A 243 7.69 -36.03 -3.50
N PRO A 244 8.78 -36.81 -3.57
CA PRO A 244 8.95 -37.98 -2.73
C PRO A 244 8.93 -37.59 -1.24
N GLY A 245 8.11 -38.29 -0.43
CA GLY A 245 8.04 -38.11 1.02
C GLY A 245 6.94 -37.19 1.54
N LEU A 246 6.10 -36.60 0.67
CA LEU A 246 4.90 -35.90 1.10
C LEU A 246 3.67 -36.78 1.00
N GLU A 247 2.87 -36.85 2.08
CA GLU A 247 1.59 -37.56 2.06
C GLU A 247 0.59 -36.84 1.15
N PRO A 248 -0.31 -37.58 0.46
CA PRO A 248 -1.36 -36.96 -0.34
C PRO A 248 -2.27 -36.10 0.55
N PRO A 249 -2.85 -35.01 0.00
CA PRO A 249 -3.74 -34.14 0.75
C PRO A 249 -4.95 -34.91 1.28
N SER A 250 -5.46 -34.48 2.43
CA SER A 250 -6.64 -35.11 3.07
C SER A 250 -7.83 -35.19 2.10
N ALA A 251 -8.67 -36.19 2.26
CA ALA A 251 -9.83 -36.47 1.41
C ALA A 251 -10.77 -35.24 1.22
N ALA A 252 -10.82 -34.32 2.19
CA ALA A 252 -11.59 -33.08 2.11
C ALA A 252 -11.08 -32.11 1.03
N ARG A 253 -9.78 -32.16 0.70
CA ARG A 253 -9.16 -31.33 -0.35
C ARG A 253 -9.21 -31.98 -1.73
N ALA A 254 -9.20 -33.30 -1.79
CA ALA A 254 -9.35 -34.06 -3.04
C ALA A 254 -10.77 -33.91 -3.65
N ALA A 255 -11.75 -33.46 -2.85
CA ALA A 255 -13.13 -33.26 -3.28
C ALA A 255 -13.39 -31.90 -3.96
N GLN A 256 -12.42 -30.96 -3.98
CA GLN A 256 -12.58 -29.75 -4.75
C GLN A 256 -12.47 -30.06 -6.26
N ALA A 257 -13.43 -29.58 -7.03
CA ALA A 257 -13.44 -29.76 -8.49
C ALA A 257 -12.11 -29.28 -9.09
N ALA A 258 -11.56 -30.05 -10.02
CA ALA A 258 -10.37 -29.69 -10.76
C ALA A 258 -10.57 -28.35 -11.47
N LEU A 259 -9.59 -27.46 -11.34
CA LEU A 259 -9.62 -26.12 -11.93
C LEU A 259 -8.80 -26.13 -13.22
N PRO A 260 -9.36 -25.66 -14.35
CA PRO A 260 -8.62 -25.56 -15.60
C PRO A 260 -7.45 -24.58 -15.45
N ALA A 261 -6.25 -25.03 -15.86
CA ALA A 261 -5.00 -24.29 -15.84
C ALA A 261 -4.46 -24.09 -17.27
N GLY A 262 -3.79 -22.98 -17.52
CA GLY A 262 -3.27 -22.62 -18.83
C GLY A 262 -3.96 -21.37 -19.38
N VAL A 263 -3.84 -21.15 -20.70
CA VAL A 263 -4.58 -20.09 -21.39
C VAL A 263 -6.01 -20.55 -21.61
N LEU A 264 -6.96 -19.90 -20.95
CA LEU A 264 -8.39 -20.24 -21.00
C LEU A 264 -9.12 -19.52 -22.14
N HIS A 265 -8.60 -18.35 -22.52
CA HIS A 265 -9.15 -17.55 -23.62
C HIS A 265 -8.08 -16.63 -24.18
N GLN A 266 -8.05 -16.50 -25.51
CA GLN A 266 -7.23 -15.52 -26.20
C GLN A 266 -7.92 -15.10 -27.50
N GLU A 267 -8.14 -13.81 -27.64
CA GLU A 267 -8.81 -13.20 -28.79
C GLU A 267 -8.09 -11.93 -29.22
N ALA A 268 -7.86 -11.76 -30.50
CA ALA A 268 -7.32 -10.52 -31.04
C ALA A 268 -8.42 -9.45 -31.12
N ARG A 269 -8.31 -8.41 -30.33
CA ARG A 269 -9.24 -7.27 -30.31
C ARG A 269 -8.49 -5.95 -30.37
N PRO A 270 -9.03 -4.92 -31.05
CA PRO A 270 -8.40 -3.60 -31.06
C PRO A 270 -8.25 -3.04 -29.63
N GLU A 271 -7.06 -2.53 -29.31
CA GLU A 271 -6.76 -1.93 -28.02
C GLU A 271 -7.39 -0.53 -27.89
N PHE A 272 -7.90 -0.18 -26.71
CA PHE A 272 -8.72 1.02 -26.51
C PHE A 272 -7.94 2.33 -26.74
N ALA A 273 -6.70 2.44 -26.25
CA ALA A 273 -5.90 3.66 -26.41
C ALA A 273 -5.49 3.87 -27.88
N GLU A 274 -5.22 2.78 -28.61
CA GLU A 274 -4.96 2.83 -30.05
C GLU A 274 -6.19 3.32 -30.82
N GLN A 275 -7.37 2.79 -30.50
CA GLN A 275 -8.63 3.23 -31.11
C GLN A 275 -8.92 4.70 -30.84
N LEU A 276 -8.69 5.17 -29.61
CA LEU A 276 -8.88 6.58 -29.25
C LEU A 276 -7.97 7.50 -30.08
N ARG A 277 -6.71 7.12 -30.26
CA ARG A 277 -5.75 7.90 -31.06
C ARG A 277 -6.12 7.90 -32.53
N ALA A 278 -6.48 6.74 -33.10
CA ALA A 278 -6.93 6.67 -34.47
C ALA A 278 -8.14 7.57 -34.72
N ARG A 279 -9.11 7.58 -33.80
CA ARG A 279 -10.28 8.48 -33.85
C ARG A 279 -9.90 9.96 -33.72
N ALA A 280 -8.95 10.27 -32.85
CA ALA A 280 -8.46 11.64 -32.68
C ALA A 280 -7.75 12.15 -33.95
N ALA A 281 -6.91 11.31 -34.57
CA ALA A 281 -6.21 11.62 -35.82
C ALA A 281 -7.16 11.76 -37.03
N ALA A 282 -8.23 10.96 -37.06
CA ALA A 282 -9.24 11.00 -38.13
C ALA A 282 -10.23 12.17 -38.01
N ARG A 283 -10.20 12.93 -36.93
CA ARG A 283 -11.08 14.11 -36.76
C ARG A 283 -10.63 15.23 -37.69
N PRO A 284 -11.47 15.69 -38.65
CA PRO A 284 -11.15 16.85 -39.45
C PRO A 284 -10.94 18.03 -38.50
N ALA A 285 -9.91 18.84 -38.77
CA ALA A 285 -9.65 20.07 -38.02
C ALA A 285 -10.92 20.95 -38.07
N SER A 286 -11.74 20.87 -37.03
CA SER A 286 -12.93 21.70 -36.96
C SER A 286 -12.47 23.16 -36.75
N LYS A 287 -12.92 24.07 -37.61
CA LYS A 287 -12.63 25.51 -37.50
C LYS A 287 -13.14 26.16 -36.20
N LYS A 288 -13.70 25.40 -35.30
CA LYS A 288 -14.11 25.75 -33.93
C LYS A 288 -13.48 24.81 -32.93
N ALA A 289 -12.15 24.81 -32.87
CA ALA A 289 -11.49 24.29 -31.67
C ALA A 289 -11.90 25.24 -30.52
N ARG A 290 -12.76 24.75 -29.61
CA ARG A 290 -12.84 25.30 -28.26
C ARG A 290 -11.40 25.37 -27.75
N PRO A 291 -10.91 26.56 -27.31
CA PRO A 291 -9.57 26.56 -26.74
C PRO A 291 -9.51 25.47 -25.66
N ALA A 292 -8.51 24.62 -25.76
CA ALA A 292 -8.21 23.65 -24.71
C ALA A 292 -8.14 24.44 -23.39
N PRO A 293 -8.78 24.00 -22.32
CA PRO A 293 -8.62 24.66 -21.03
C PRO A 293 -7.11 24.66 -20.75
N GLY A 294 -6.49 25.85 -20.86
CA GLY A 294 -5.13 26.13 -20.46
C GLY A 294 -4.07 25.11 -20.87
N ALA A 295 -3.62 25.13 -22.12
CA ALA A 295 -2.26 24.71 -22.44
C ALA A 295 -1.30 25.77 -21.87
N GLY A 296 -1.37 26.00 -20.58
CA GLY A 296 -0.45 26.77 -19.79
C GLY A 296 0.56 25.82 -19.16
N GLY A 297 1.76 25.81 -19.72
CA GLY A 297 2.90 25.15 -19.09
C GLY A 297 3.18 23.75 -19.65
N ALA A 298 4.16 23.68 -20.57
CA ALA A 298 4.95 22.48 -20.76
C ALA A 298 5.35 21.98 -19.36
N VAL A 299 4.94 20.74 -19.03
CA VAL A 299 5.48 20.04 -17.86
C VAL A 299 6.98 19.93 -18.11
N ALA A 300 7.76 20.75 -17.41
CA ALA A 300 9.19 20.64 -17.40
C ALA A 300 9.55 19.22 -16.94
N PRO A 301 10.59 18.58 -17.52
CA PRO A 301 11.02 17.28 -17.08
C PRO A 301 11.31 17.34 -15.57
N ALA A 302 10.92 16.28 -14.84
CA ALA A 302 11.16 16.16 -13.42
C ALA A 302 12.61 16.52 -13.12
N ARG A 303 12.83 17.57 -12.34
CA ARG A 303 14.16 17.99 -11.91
C ARG A 303 14.66 16.94 -10.92
N ASP A 304 15.88 16.50 -11.15
CA ASP A 304 16.66 15.71 -10.19
C ASP A 304 16.61 16.37 -8.79
N PRO A 305 16.52 15.60 -7.70
CA PRO A 305 16.43 16.13 -6.34
C PRO A 305 17.76 16.66 -5.77
N ALA A 306 18.74 17.00 -6.62
CA ALA A 306 20.01 17.59 -6.18
C ALA A 306 20.26 18.92 -6.88
N GLY A 307 19.97 20.01 -6.18
CA GLY A 307 20.50 21.35 -6.45
C GLY A 307 19.54 22.34 -7.08
N ASN A 308 18.93 23.18 -6.24
CA ASN A 308 19.07 24.64 -6.26
C ASN A 308 18.13 25.29 -5.26
N ALA A 309 18.69 25.73 -4.16
CA ALA A 309 18.12 26.83 -3.39
C ALA A 309 18.48 28.13 -4.11
N ALA A 310 17.53 28.72 -4.81
CA ALA A 310 17.57 30.17 -5.15
C ALA A 310 16.16 30.63 -5.55
N ALA A 311 15.57 31.45 -4.70
CA ALA A 311 14.69 32.58 -4.93
C ALA A 311 13.63 32.50 -6.05
N ASN A 312 12.36 32.26 -5.67
CA ASN A 312 11.26 33.02 -6.25
C ASN A 312 10.23 33.29 -5.15
N GLY A 313 10.10 34.58 -4.77
CA GLY A 313 9.10 35.06 -3.83
C GLY A 313 7.70 34.97 -4.44
N GLY A 314 6.99 33.87 -4.15
CA GLY A 314 5.55 33.79 -4.17
C GLY A 314 5.01 34.11 -2.77
N PRO A 315 3.70 34.39 -2.58
CA PRO A 315 3.15 34.69 -1.27
C PRO A 315 3.50 33.57 -0.30
N THR A 316 4.20 33.88 0.79
CA THR A 316 4.56 32.97 1.85
C THR A 316 3.27 32.52 2.54
N THR A 317 2.69 31.42 2.10
CA THR A 317 1.68 30.72 2.88
C THR A 317 2.38 30.26 4.16
N ASN A 318 1.84 30.65 5.31
CA ASN A 318 2.41 30.35 6.60
C ASN A 318 2.05 28.90 6.95
N GLU A 319 2.70 27.94 6.27
CA GLU A 319 2.49 26.50 6.49
C GLU A 319 3.27 26.04 7.71
N TYR A 320 2.59 25.35 8.64
CA TYR A 320 3.20 24.70 9.79
C TYR A 320 3.13 23.19 9.60
N GLN A 321 4.26 22.56 9.44
CA GLN A 321 4.38 21.13 9.11
C GLN A 321 4.72 20.32 10.37
N VAL A 322 3.86 19.36 10.70
CA VAL A 322 3.96 18.50 11.89
C VAL A 322 4.12 17.05 11.47
N ARG A 323 5.06 16.35 12.09
CA ARG A 323 5.18 14.90 12.00
C ARG A 323 5.03 14.27 13.36
N LEU A 324 4.15 13.28 13.44
CA LEU A 324 3.98 12.42 14.60
C LEU A 324 4.48 11.03 14.24
N ALA A 325 5.35 10.43 15.04
CA ALA A 325 5.97 9.15 14.75
C ALA A 325 6.09 8.28 16.01
N GLY A 326 5.97 6.96 15.82
CA GLY A 326 6.03 5.98 16.90
C GLY A 326 5.77 4.57 16.40
N ALA A 327 5.36 3.66 17.29
CA ALA A 327 5.03 2.28 16.95
C ALA A 327 3.55 2.09 16.64
N GLY A 328 3.25 1.10 15.83
CA GLY A 328 1.88 0.64 15.56
C GLY A 328 1.15 0.30 16.87
N GLY A 329 -0.09 0.76 16.99
CA GLY A 329 -0.90 0.62 18.20
C GLY A 329 -0.79 1.78 19.20
N GLN A 330 0.16 2.70 19.05
CA GLN A 330 0.27 3.90 19.91
C GLN A 330 -0.72 5.02 19.57
N GLY A 331 -1.57 4.86 18.54
CA GLY A 331 -2.58 5.85 18.15
C GLY A 331 -2.03 7.10 17.47
N ILE A 332 -0.85 7.01 16.84
CA ILE A 332 -0.19 8.11 16.11
C ILE A 332 -1.08 8.69 15.01
N VAL A 333 -1.67 7.81 14.21
CA VAL A 333 -2.58 8.20 13.12
C VAL A 333 -3.82 8.94 13.65
N LEU A 334 -4.38 8.48 14.78
CA LEU A 334 -5.51 9.15 15.42
C LEU A 334 -5.13 10.54 15.93
N ALA A 335 -3.94 10.68 16.54
CA ALA A 335 -3.48 11.99 17.01
C ALA A 335 -3.28 12.97 15.84
N GLY A 336 -2.70 12.54 14.72
CA GLY A 336 -2.57 13.35 13.50
C GLY A 336 -3.92 13.78 12.93
N LEU A 337 -4.87 12.85 12.88
CA LEU A 337 -6.21 13.15 12.38
C LEU A 337 -6.95 14.17 13.27
N LEU A 338 -6.86 14.00 14.59
CA LEU A 338 -7.45 14.95 15.55
C LEU A 338 -6.81 16.35 15.46
N LEU A 339 -5.51 16.43 15.18
CA LEU A 339 -4.82 17.70 14.93
C LEU A 339 -5.36 18.39 13.67
N ALA A 340 -5.54 17.63 12.60
CA ALA A 340 -6.09 18.17 11.35
C ALA A 340 -7.54 18.64 11.52
N GLU A 341 -8.37 17.86 12.22
CA GLU A 341 -9.76 18.23 12.55
C GLU A 341 -9.82 19.50 13.43
N ALA A 342 -8.92 19.61 14.39
CA ALA A 342 -8.80 20.81 15.23
C ALA A 342 -8.38 22.04 14.41
N ALA A 343 -7.49 21.87 13.44
CA ALA A 343 -7.09 22.97 12.55
C ALA A 343 -8.27 23.45 11.69
N VAL A 344 -9.04 22.52 11.12
CA VAL A 344 -10.26 22.85 10.36
C VAL A 344 -11.32 23.53 11.24
N ALA A 345 -11.52 23.03 12.48
CA ALA A 345 -12.43 23.68 13.44
C ALA A 345 -11.98 25.09 13.83
N ALA A 346 -10.67 25.37 13.79
CA ALA A 346 -10.10 26.68 14.00
C ALA A 346 -10.13 27.59 12.75
N GLY A 347 -10.78 27.16 11.64
CA GLY A 347 -10.89 27.92 10.39
C GLY A 347 -9.63 27.90 9.52
N LYS A 348 -8.70 26.97 9.78
CA LYS A 348 -7.47 26.79 8.96
C LYS A 348 -7.64 25.68 7.93
N ASN A 349 -6.84 25.70 6.88
CA ASN A 349 -6.69 24.57 5.97
C ASN A 349 -5.74 23.53 6.61
N ALA A 350 -6.05 22.26 6.40
CA ALA A 350 -5.19 21.17 6.88
C ALA A 350 -5.16 20.00 5.91
N THR A 351 -4.00 19.36 5.79
CA THR A 351 -3.85 18.05 5.16
C THR A 351 -3.40 17.03 6.20
N HIS A 352 -3.81 15.79 6.04
CA HIS A 352 -3.37 14.68 6.87
C HIS A 352 -2.94 13.52 5.99
N ALA A 353 -1.65 13.20 6.00
CA ALA A 353 -1.07 12.03 5.36
C ALA A 353 -0.62 11.04 6.44
N GLN A 354 -0.84 9.75 6.20
CA GLN A 354 -0.49 8.71 7.16
C GLN A 354 0.27 7.58 6.47
N ALA A 355 1.25 7.03 7.19
CA ALA A 355 1.92 5.81 6.80
C ALA A 355 2.08 4.91 8.04
N TYR A 356 1.75 3.66 7.88
CA TYR A 356 1.96 2.62 8.88
C TYR A 356 2.59 1.41 8.21
N GLY A 357 3.47 0.73 8.95
CA GLY A 357 4.12 -0.47 8.46
C GLY A 357 3.12 -1.60 8.18
N PRO A 358 3.53 -2.62 7.42
CA PRO A 358 2.70 -3.78 7.09
C PRO A 358 2.34 -4.63 8.31
N GLU A 359 2.99 -4.38 9.45
CA GLU A 359 2.77 -5.10 10.70
C GLU A 359 1.57 -4.52 11.44
N SER A 360 0.64 -5.36 11.85
CA SER A 360 -0.57 -4.95 12.57
C SER A 360 -0.30 -4.46 14.00
N ARG A 361 0.89 -4.73 14.56
CA ARG A 361 1.38 -4.23 15.87
C ARG A 361 2.91 -4.17 15.87
N GLY A 362 3.47 -3.08 16.45
CA GLY A 362 4.92 -2.94 16.68
C GLY A 362 5.71 -2.32 15.53
N GLY A 363 5.19 -2.27 14.30
CA GLY A 363 5.86 -1.62 13.17
C GLY A 363 5.83 -0.10 13.23
N ALA A 364 6.69 0.57 12.45
CA ALA A 364 6.78 2.01 12.38
C ALA A 364 5.45 2.64 11.92
N SER A 365 4.97 3.64 12.66
CA SER A 365 3.75 4.39 12.34
C SER A 365 4.06 5.87 12.31
N LYS A 366 3.60 6.56 11.26
CA LYS A 366 3.81 7.99 11.09
C LYS A 366 2.53 8.68 10.61
N ALA A 367 2.27 9.89 11.11
CA ALA A 367 1.27 10.80 10.60
C ALA A 367 1.92 12.16 10.31
N GLU A 368 1.57 12.77 9.21
CA GLU A 368 2.01 14.09 8.81
C GLU A 368 0.80 15.01 8.71
N VAL A 369 0.90 16.18 9.30
CA VAL A 369 -0.15 17.19 9.25
C VAL A 369 0.46 18.51 8.82
N ILE A 370 -0.08 19.12 7.77
CA ILE A 370 0.25 20.49 7.38
C ILE A 370 -0.94 21.36 7.73
N VAL A 371 -0.70 22.42 8.46
CA VAL A 371 -1.70 23.42 8.83
C VAL A 371 -1.33 24.75 8.19
N SER A 372 -2.26 25.40 7.50
CA SER A 372 -2.02 26.65 6.77
C SER A 372 -3.21 27.60 6.86
N ASP A 373 -2.94 28.90 6.83
CA ASP A 373 -3.96 29.92 6.68
C ASP A 373 -4.37 30.11 5.19
N GLY A 374 -3.56 29.58 4.23
CA GLY A 374 -3.80 29.58 2.79
C GLY A 374 -4.00 28.19 2.20
N GLU A 375 -4.06 28.10 0.86
CA GLU A 375 -4.11 26.82 0.16
C GLU A 375 -2.83 26.01 0.39
N ILE A 376 -2.97 24.67 0.45
CA ILE A 376 -1.86 23.72 0.61
C ILE A 376 -1.68 23.01 -0.72
N ASP A 377 -0.60 23.36 -1.44
CA ASP A 377 -0.32 22.83 -2.77
C ASP A 377 0.22 21.40 -2.74
N TYR A 378 0.92 21.02 -1.67
CA TYR A 378 1.57 19.72 -1.55
C TYR A 378 1.27 19.04 -0.20
N PRO A 379 0.64 17.86 -0.18
CA PRO A 379 0.10 17.27 1.05
C PRO A 379 1.11 16.52 1.92
N TYR A 380 2.40 16.49 1.57
CA TYR A 380 3.43 15.78 2.31
C TYR A 380 4.47 16.72 2.90
N ALA A 381 4.96 16.39 4.10
CA ALA A 381 5.95 17.19 4.79
C ALA A 381 7.38 16.65 4.54
N ASP A 382 8.24 17.42 3.88
CA ASP A 382 9.65 17.06 3.68
C ASP A 382 10.48 17.37 4.92
N ARG A 383 10.46 18.62 5.37
CA ARG A 383 11.07 19.07 6.61
C ARG A 383 10.01 19.69 7.50
N VAL A 384 9.97 19.25 8.76
CA VAL A 384 8.88 19.60 9.66
C VAL A 384 9.28 20.70 10.65
N ASP A 385 8.32 21.53 11.01
CA ASP A 385 8.47 22.54 12.07
C ASP A 385 8.38 21.89 13.45
N LEU A 386 7.64 20.76 13.55
CA LEU A 386 7.49 20.00 14.76
C LEU A 386 7.58 18.50 14.51
N LEU A 387 8.38 17.81 15.30
CA LEU A 387 8.47 16.35 15.37
C LEU A 387 8.03 15.88 16.76
N LEU A 388 7.01 15.02 16.79
CA LEU A 388 6.67 14.21 17.96
C LEU A 388 7.21 12.78 17.75
N ALA A 389 8.09 12.29 18.62
CA ALA A 389 8.60 10.93 18.55
C ALA A 389 8.32 10.17 19.85
N LEU A 390 7.54 9.09 19.79
CA LEU A 390 7.15 8.27 20.94
C LEU A 390 7.97 6.98 21.09
N THR A 391 8.92 6.72 20.17
CA THR A 391 9.88 5.61 20.26
C THR A 391 11.26 6.07 19.81
N GLN A 392 12.29 5.35 20.27
CA GLN A 392 13.68 5.66 19.92
C GLN A 392 13.92 5.53 18.41
N GLU A 393 13.37 4.48 17.76
CA GLU A 393 13.48 4.27 16.34
C GLU A 393 12.85 5.42 15.54
N ALA A 394 11.68 5.90 15.98
CA ALA A 394 11.02 7.04 15.34
C ALA A 394 11.84 8.32 15.43
N TYR A 395 12.49 8.55 16.57
CA TYR A 395 13.41 9.67 16.74
C TYR A 395 14.62 9.55 15.79
N GLU A 396 15.29 8.41 15.77
CA GLU A 396 16.47 8.16 14.94
C GLU A 396 16.16 8.31 13.44
N GLN A 397 14.99 7.85 13.02
CA GLN A 397 14.57 7.91 11.64
C GLN A 397 14.24 9.33 11.16
N TYR A 398 13.65 10.19 12.02
CA TYR A 398 13.05 11.45 11.58
C TYR A 398 13.71 12.72 12.17
N ALA A 399 14.59 12.63 13.16
CA ALA A 399 15.18 13.81 13.79
C ALA A 399 15.96 14.71 12.80
N ALA A 400 16.62 14.12 11.80
CA ALA A 400 17.36 14.86 10.77
C ALA A 400 16.44 15.69 9.84
N GLN A 401 15.14 15.39 9.82
CA GLN A 401 14.16 16.07 8.98
C GLN A 401 13.47 17.25 9.73
N LEU A 402 13.83 17.49 10.98
CA LEU A 402 13.39 18.67 11.72
C LEU A 402 14.08 19.91 11.15
N LYS A 403 13.32 20.98 10.91
CA LYS A 403 13.88 22.28 10.47
C LYS A 403 14.82 22.84 11.53
N PRO A 404 15.86 23.61 11.17
CA PRO A 404 16.65 24.36 12.12
C PRO A 404 15.73 25.26 12.98
N GLY A 405 15.86 25.20 14.30
CA GLY A 405 14.96 25.92 15.21
C GLY A 405 13.59 25.27 15.42
N GLY A 406 13.31 24.13 14.81
CA GLY A 406 12.06 23.41 14.97
C GLY A 406 11.89 22.80 16.36
N LEU A 407 10.67 22.36 16.65
CA LEU A 407 10.26 21.82 17.95
C LEU A 407 10.29 20.29 17.95
N LEU A 408 11.08 19.69 18.85
CA LEU A 408 11.13 18.25 19.10
C LEU A 408 10.41 17.95 20.42
N VAL A 409 9.40 17.10 20.36
CA VAL A 409 8.68 16.58 21.54
C VAL A 409 8.89 15.06 21.61
N VAL A 410 9.38 14.57 22.75
CA VAL A 410 9.65 13.14 22.94
C VAL A 410 9.09 12.65 24.27
N ASP A 411 8.76 11.36 24.32
CA ASP A 411 8.49 10.70 25.59
C ASP A 411 9.80 10.39 26.31
N ARG A 412 10.08 11.07 27.43
CA ARG A 412 11.35 10.97 28.15
C ARG A 412 11.68 9.58 28.68
N GLU A 413 10.68 8.70 28.81
CA GLU A 413 10.88 7.34 29.32
C GLU A 413 11.28 6.39 28.21
N ARG A 414 11.07 6.78 26.94
CA ARG A 414 11.24 5.91 25.77
C ARG A 414 12.26 6.43 24.76
N VAL A 415 12.59 7.71 24.83
CA VAL A 415 13.46 8.37 23.85
C VAL A 415 14.56 9.15 24.55
N THR A 416 15.81 8.86 24.20
CA THR A 416 16.99 9.61 24.60
C THR A 416 17.50 10.39 23.39
N PRO A 417 17.21 11.69 23.26
CA PRO A 417 17.61 12.47 22.10
C PRO A 417 19.12 12.74 22.13
N ALA A 418 19.83 12.35 21.08
CA ALA A 418 21.26 12.59 20.92
C ALA A 418 21.56 13.94 20.24
N SER A 419 20.64 14.46 19.42
CA SER A 419 20.75 15.74 18.71
C SER A 419 19.39 16.35 18.45
N THR A 420 19.30 17.67 18.44
CA THR A 420 18.07 18.42 18.15
C THR A 420 18.13 19.17 16.83
N ASN A 421 19.18 18.98 16.02
CA ASN A 421 19.43 19.73 14.78
C ASN A 421 19.29 21.27 14.98
N GLY A 422 19.70 21.78 16.13
CA GLY A 422 19.55 23.21 16.51
C GLY A 422 18.13 23.61 16.93
N GLY A 423 17.20 22.65 17.07
CA GLY A 423 15.84 22.90 17.54
C GLY A 423 15.71 22.81 19.06
N VAL A 424 14.52 23.18 19.55
CA VAL A 424 14.14 23.10 20.96
C VAL A 424 13.58 21.70 21.26
N CYS A 425 14.13 21.00 22.24
CA CYS A 425 13.68 19.66 22.65
C CYS A 425 12.96 19.71 24.00
N HIS A 426 11.75 19.14 24.03
CA HIS A 426 10.99 18.86 25.24
C HIS A 426 10.84 17.35 25.45
N ALA A 427 11.61 16.83 26.43
CA ALA A 427 11.46 15.44 26.88
C ALA A 427 10.42 15.39 28.02
N LEU A 428 9.21 14.95 27.70
CA LEU A 428 8.05 14.99 28.60
C LEU A 428 7.66 13.59 29.08
N PRO A 429 7.10 13.44 30.31
CA PRO A 429 6.67 12.14 30.85
C PRO A 429 5.29 11.76 30.30
N ILE A 430 5.19 11.58 28.96
CA ILE A 430 3.91 11.41 28.24
C ILE A 430 3.21 10.12 28.67
N THR A 431 3.91 8.99 28.61
CA THR A 431 3.35 7.68 28.97
C THR A 431 3.00 7.60 30.45
N ALA A 432 3.88 8.10 31.34
CA ALA A 432 3.63 8.14 32.79
C ALA A 432 2.42 9.00 33.14
N THR A 433 2.26 10.16 32.51
CA THR A 433 1.09 11.02 32.68
C THR A 433 -0.21 10.36 32.26
N ALA A 434 -0.22 9.66 31.11
CA ALA A 434 -1.39 8.90 30.68
C ALA A 434 -1.77 7.82 31.71
N GLN A 435 -0.79 7.09 32.21
CA GLN A 435 -0.98 6.09 33.28
C GLN A 435 -1.54 6.69 34.55
N GLN A 436 -1.02 7.84 34.97
CA GLN A 436 -1.43 8.52 36.19
C GLN A 436 -2.87 9.07 36.09
N VAL A 437 -3.24 9.66 34.96
CA VAL A 437 -4.53 10.36 34.78
C VAL A 437 -5.67 9.42 34.48
N LEU A 438 -5.39 8.32 33.72
CA LEU A 438 -6.42 7.42 33.21
C LEU A 438 -6.26 5.96 33.66
N GLY A 439 -5.20 5.62 34.41
CA GLY A 439 -4.91 4.24 34.78
C GLY A 439 -4.46 3.34 33.60
N THR A 440 -4.18 3.92 32.41
CA THR A 440 -3.80 3.18 31.22
C THR A 440 -2.88 4.00 30.32
N THR A 441 -1.96 3.32 29.63
CA THR A 441 -1.07 3.96 28.66
C THR A 441 -1.70 4.10 27.25
N VAL A 442 -2.88 3.54 27.02
CA VAL A 442 -3.55 3.53 25.71
C VAL A 442 -3.84 4.94 25.18
N SER A 443 -4.06 5.91 26.07
CA SER A 443 -4.34 7.30 25.70
C SER A 443 -3.11 8.23 25.73
N ALA A 444 -1.90 7.68 25.72
CA ALA A 444 -0.66 8.46 25.66
C ALA A 444 -0.59 9.36 24.41
N ASN A 445 -1.21 8.93 23.30
CA ASN A 445 -1.35 9.74 22.09
C ASN A 445 -2.14 11.05 22.31
N LEU A 446 -3.14 11.06 23.17
CA LEU A 446 -3.94 12.26 23.46
C LEU A 446 -3.16 13.20 24.42
N VAL A 447 -2.41 12.66 25.38
CA VAL A 447 -1.49 13.45 26.20
C VAL A 447 -0.41 14.07 25.32
N ALA A 448 0.17 13.29 24.39
CA ALA A 448 1.15 13.77 23.44
C ALA A 448 0.60 14.87 22.52
N LEU A 449 -0.63 14.70 22.02
CA LEU A 449 -1.32 15.71 21.22
C LEU A 449 -1.54 17.01 21.98
N GLY A 450 -1.99 16.93 23.23
CA GLY A 450 -2.15 18.11 24.08
C GLY A 450 -0.83 18.84 24.34
N ALA A 451 0.23 18.09 24.65
CA ALA A 451 1.57 18.64 24.84
C ALA A 451 2.10 19.33 23.56
N LEU A 452 1.95 18.68 22.42
CA LEU A 452 2.34 19.21 21.12
C LEU A 452 1.62 20.54 20.82
N ILE A 453 0.29 20.57 20.98
CA ILE A 453 -0.51 21.78 20.73
C ILE A 453 -0.16 22.89 21.71
N GLY A 454 -0.04 22.55 23.01
CA GLY A 454 0.31 23.52 24.05
C GLY A 454 1.69 24.16 23.90
N LEU A 455 2.67 23.43 23.33
CA LEU A 455 4.02 23.93 23.05
C LEU A 455 4.11 24.73 21.75
N SER A 456 3.36 24.32 20.71
CA SER A 456 3.45 24.93 19.37
C SER A 456 2.48 26.06 19.15
N GLY A 457 1.31 26.03 19.80
CA GLY A 457 0.21 26.99 19.52
C GLY A 457 -0.37 26.84 18.11
N VAL A 458 -0.14 25.73 17.40
CA VAL A 458 -0.53 25.53 16.00
C VAL A 458 -2.04 25.59 15.79
N VAL A 459 -2.81 25.18 16.82
CA VAL A 459 -4.27 25.32 16.90
C VAL A 459 -4.68 25.76 18.30
N PRO A 460 -5.84 26.44 18.47
CA PRO A 460 -6.38 26.76 19.79
C PRO A 460 -6.72 25.48 20.58
N PRO A 461 -6.45 25.44 21.91
CA PRO A 461 -6.78 24.30 22.76
C PRO A 461 -8.26 23.90 22.70
N GLU A 462 -9.16 24.88 22.61
CA GLU A 462 -10.61 24.68 22.55
C GLU A 462 -11.02 23.91 21.27
N ALA A 463 -10.38 24.19 20.14
CA ALA A 463 -10.62 23.47 18.89
C ALA A 463 -10.17 22.00 18.99
N ALA A 464 -9.06 21.73 19.66
CA ALA A 464 -8.59 20.38 19.91
C ALA A 464 -9.52 19.60 20.85
N GLU A 465 -10.04 20.25 21.91
CA GLU A 465 -11.03 19.64 22.81
C GLU A 465 -12.32 19.30 22.08
N GLN A 466 -12.81 20.18 21.21
CA GLN A 466 -13.99 19.92 20.38
C GLN A 466 -13.79 18.74 19.42
N ALA A 467 -12.65 18.67 18.73
CA ALA A 467 -12.32 17.56 17.83
C ALA A 467 -12.27 16.21 18.57
N VAL A 468 -11.64 16.18 19.76
CA VAL A 468 -11.58 14.98 20.60
C VAL A 468 -12.97 14.55 21.09
N ALA A 469 -13.79 15.50 21.55
CA ALA A 469 -15.13 15.23 22.06
C ALA A 469 -16.07 14.72 20.96
N ALA A 470 -16.00 15.28 19.76
CA ALA A 470 -16.86 14.93 18.62
C ALA A 470 -16.65 13.50 18.13
N ARG A 471 -15.43 12.95 18.24
CA ARG A 471 -15.11 11.61 17.73
C ARG A 471 -15.49 10.44 18.64
N LYS A 472 -15.93 10.70 19.86
CA LYS A 472 -16.34 9.63 20.80
C LYS A 472 -17.75 9.86 21.38
N PRO A 473 -18.79 9.90 20.56
CA PRO A 473 -20.16 9.94 21.07
C PRO A 473 -20.47 8.62 21.77
N GLY A 474 -20.75 8.67 23.07
CA GLY A 474 -21.28 7.53 23.85
C GLY A 474 -20.23 6.66 24.59
N GLY A 475 -18.94 6.93 24.52
CA GLY A 475 -17.92 6.17 25.25
C GLY A 475 -16.73 7.01 25.65
N ASN A 476 -16.68 7.43 26.90
CA ASN A 476 -15.52 8.03 27.58
C ASN A 476 -14.88 9.27 26.91
N ALA A 477 -15.68 10.12 26.25
CA ALA A 477 -15.22 11.40 25.67
C ALA A 477 -14.56 12.29 26.75
N GLU A 478 -15.09 12.27 27.95
CA GLU A 478 -14.59 13.03 29.09
C GLU A 478 -13.19 12.58 29.51
N ALA A 479 -12.90 11.27 29.52
CA ALA A 479 -11.56 10.75 29.77
C ALA A 479 -10.57 11.13 28.67
N ALA A 480 -11.02 11.14 27.42
CA ALA A 480 -10.18 11.56 26.28
C ALA A 480 -9.80 13.05 26.39
N VAL A 481 -10.75 13.91 26.72
CA VAL A 481 -10.51 15.33 26.96
C VAL A 481 -9.61 15.55 28.19
N ARG A 482 -9.77 14.77 29.27
CA ARG A 482 -8.86 14.84 30.43
C ARG A 482 -7.42 14.48 30.04
N ALA A 483 -7.21 13.45 29.19
CA ALA A 483 -5.89 13.12 28.70
C ALA A 483 -5.26 14.26 27.88
N LEU A 484 -6.04 14.88 27.00
CA LEU A 484 -5.61 16.01 26.19
C LEU A 484 -5.20 17.19 27.08
N ARG A 485 -6.03 17.54 28.09
CA ARG A 485 -5.76 18.60 29.05
C ARG A 485 -4.51 18.35 29.87
N ALA A 486 -4.27 17.12 30.32
CA ALA A 486 -3.03 16.74 30.96
C ALA A 486 -1.79 17.01 30.09
N GLY A 487 -1.92 16.86 28.78
CA GLY A 487 -0.88 17.26 27.81
C GLY A 487 -0.65 18.78 27.80
N PHE A 488 -1.70 19.59 27.84
CA PHE A 488 -1.56 21.06 27.95
C PHE A 488 -0.88 21.47 29.25
N ASP A 489 -1.16 20.76 30.35
CA ASP A 489 -0.50 21.02 31.64
C ASP A 489 0.99 20.70 31.57
N LEU A 490 1.39 19.60 30.93
CA LEU A 490 2.79 19.29 30.67
C LEU A 490 3.49 20.38 29.86
N ALA A 491 2.83 20.90 28.83
CA ALA A 491 3.36 21.98 27.99
C ALA A 491 3.60 23.26 28.84
N ARG A 492 2.60 23.64 29.62
CA ARG A 492 2.72 24.82 30.56
C ARG A 492 3.86 24.66 31.54
N ALA A 493 4.01 23.50 32.15
CA ALA A 493 5.10 23.22 33.08
C ALA A 493 6.48 23.27 32.40
N ALA A 494 6.57 22.78 31.16
CA ALA A 494 7.81 22.77 30.40
C ALA A 494 8.26 24.20 30.01
N THR A 495 7.31 25.05 29.61
CA THR A 495 7.60 26.46 29.25
C THR A 495 7.96 27.31 30.46
N ALA A 496 7.31 27.10 31.62
CA ALA A 496 7.65 27.78 32.86
C ALA A 496 9.08 27.49 33.33
N ASN A 497 9.56 26.26 33.17
CA ASN A 497 10.92 25.85 33.53
C ASN A 497 12.01 26.34 32.55
N CYS A 498 11.67 26.69 31.32
CA CYS A 498 12.62 27.24 30.32
C CYS A 498 12.95 28.72 30.60
N GLY A 499 12.07 29.45 31.32
CA GLY A 499 12.27 30.86 31.69
C GLY A 499 13.23 31.10 32.87
N VAL A 500 13.77 30.04 33.51
CA VAL A 500 14.63 30.14 34.70
C VAL A 500 16.12 29.88 34.41
N ARG A 501 16.51 29.65 33.15
CA ARG A 501 17.93 29.49 32.76
C ARG A 501 18.44 30.67 31.94
N THR A 502 18.40 31.86 32.54
CA THR A 502 19.24 33.01 32.19
C THR A 502 19.70 33.70 33.48
N ALA A 503 20.76 33.19 34.06
CA ALA A 503 21.69 33.92 34.91
C ALA A 503 22.99 33.09 35.01
#